data_b6955bc88241612eefa8ab43b8e5a2da
#
_entry.id   b6955bc88241612eefa8ab43b8e5a2da
#
_cell.length_a   1.000
_cell.length_b   1.000
_cell.length_c   1.000
_cell.angle_alpha   90.00
_cell.angle_beta   90.00
_cell.angle_gamma   90.00
#
_symmetry.space_group_name_H-M   'P 1'
#
loop_
_entity.id
_entity.type
_entity.pdbx_description
1 polymer ?
#
loop_
_entity_poly.entity_id
_entity_poly.type
_entity_poly.pdbx_seq_one_letter_code
_entity_poly.pdbx_strand_id
1 'polypeptide(L)'
;CIRDSYIHIPFCKHKCPYCDFFSGNAGENAFDNYVIVLKDKIKYWSEKAKRDVATVYFGGGTPSVLGADRLCDILDFIKFNFNIQNNAEITVEVNPDSAKTIDFEKMYACGFNRISMGMQTAVEDELRLLGRIHSIDDAKTSVERAKSAGFNNISLDLMMGIPNQTIESLEKSISFCADCKVTHISSYILKIEENTPFYKVQNKLKLADDDMQVEMYLKAVEMLDSLGYKQYEISNFAKQGYESRHNTNYWRCGEYIGIGPSAHSFFEGKRFFYSRSMDDFNNNKLSFEGTGGDEEEFIMLSLRLKRGLNYSEFEKKFGYTLPSYIIKKAKEYEKYGYTNVTDKSISFTPKGFLVSNSIISELI
;
A
#
# COMPACT_ATOMS: atom_id res chain seq x y z
N CYS A 1 7.76 3.75 19.95
CA CYS A 1 8.70 2.98 19.09
C CYS A 1 8.39 3.33 17.65
N ILE A 2 9.36 3.86 16.86
CA ILE A 2 9.20 3.86 15.41
C ILE A 2 9.16 2.39 15.02
N ARG A 3 8.08 1.98 14.39
CA ARG A 3 7.92 0.60 13.98
C ARG A 3 8.24 0.40 12.50
N ASP A 4 8.16 1.48 11.70
CA ASP A 4 8.14 1.34 10.23
C ASP A 4 8.98 2.38 9.53
N SER A 5 9.65 1.95 8.45
CA SER A 5 10.37 2.83 7.54
C SER A 5 9.85 2.63 6.11
N TYR A 6 9.49 3.71 5.45
CA TYR A 6 9.11 3.72 4.05
C TYR A 6 10.20 4.36 3.21
N ILE A 7 10.67 3.67 2.19
CA ILE A 7 11.69 4.13 1.26
C ILE A 7 11.04 4.38 -0.10
N HIS A 8 10.94 5.63 -0.49
CA HIS A 8 10.33 6.00 -1.76
C HIS A 8 11.38 5.97 -2.87
N ILE A 9 11.16 5.15 -3.88
CA ILE A 9 12.02 5.08 -5.08
C ILE A 9 11.27 5.79 -6.23
N PRO A 10 11.75 6.97 -6.68
CA PRO A 10 11.00 7.82 -7.61
C PRO A 10 11.21 7.46 -9.09
N PHE A 11 11.45 6.18 -9.40
CA PHE A 11 11.78 5.76 -10.76
C PHE A 11 10.82 4.71 -11.29
N CYS A 12 10.47 4.84 -12.59
CA CYS A 12 9.73 3.86 -13.37
C CYS A 12 10.34 3.77 -14.77
N LYS A 13 10.33 2.58 -15.38
CA LYS A 13 10.64 2.45 -16.81
C LYS A 13 9.64 3.21 -17.69
N HIS A 14 8.36 3.12 -17.32
CA HIS A 14 7.25 3.75 -18.00
C HIS A 14 6.26 4.29 -16.98
N LYS A 15 5.77 5.53 -17.18
CA LYS A 15 4.73 6.13 -16.32
C LYS A 15 3.36 5.78 -16.87
N CYS A 16 2.59 5.03 -16.08
CA CYS A 16 1.23 4.67 -16.44
C CYS A 16 0.31 5.90 -16.48
N PRO A 17 -0.65 5.99 -17.43
CA PRO A 17 -1.48 7.18 -17.62
C PRO A 17 -2.47 7.46 -16.48
N TYR A 18 -2.72 6.51 -15.60
CA TYR A 18 -3.57 6.67 -14.42
C TYR A 18 -2.79 7.01 -13.13
N CYS A 19 -1.45 6.87 -13.14
CA CYS A 19 -0.65 6.89 -11.92
C CYS A 19 -0.26 8.31 -11.51
N ASP A 20 -0.63 8.70 -10.27
CA ASP A 20 -0.27 9.98 -9.67
C ASP A 20 0.99 9.90 -8.78
N PHE A 21 1.55 8.74 -8.51
CA PHE A 21 2.75 8.64 -7.68
C PHE A 21 3.90 9.44 -8.27
N PHE A 22 4.68 10.11 -7.40
CA PHE A 22 5.87 10.83 -7.82
C PHE A 22 6.91 9.86 -8.37
N SER A 23 7.04 9.81 -9.68
CA SER A 23 7.99 8.95 -10.37
C SER A 23 8.27 9.44 -11.79
N GLY A 24 9.43 9.07 -12.31
CA GLY A 24 9.86 9.39 -13.66
C GLY A 24 10.84 8.35 -14.21
N ASN A 25 11.13 8.45 -15.51
CA ASN A 25 12.18 7.65 -16.14
C ASN A 25 13.54 8.32 -15.88
N ALA A 26 14.56 7.51 -15.60
CA ALA A 26 15.93 7.97 -15.37
C ALA A 26 16.93 6.89 -15.79
N GLY A 27 18.19 7.29 -15.97
CA GLY A 27 19.28 6.38 -16.31
C GLY A 27 20.15 6.03 -15.11
N GLU A 28 21.10 5.13 -15.31
CA GLU A 28 21.98 4.56 -14.29
C GLU A 28 22.68 5.61 -13.40
N ASN A 29 23.22 6.68 -13.99
CA ASN A 29 23.89 7.75 -13.23
C ASN A 29 22.93 8.44 -12.25
N ALA A 30 21.64 8.59 -12.60
CA ALA A 30 20.64 9.17 -11.72
C ALA A 30 20.28 8.20 -10.58
N PHE A 31 20.27 6.90 -10.85
CA PHE A 31 20.07 5.87 -9.83
C PHE A 31 21.19 5.89 -8.80
N ASP A 32 22.46 5.93 -9.25
CA ASP A 32 23.63 5.96 -8.37
C ASP A 32 23.65 7.20 -7.50
N ASN A 33 23.42 8.37 -8.10
CA ASN A 33 23.33 9.64 -7.35
C ASN A 33 22.20 9.62 -6.33
N TYR A 34 21.05 9.06 -6.70
CA TYR A 34 19.92 8.92 -5.79
C TYR A 34 20.25 8.03 -4.59
N VAL A 35 20.90 6.88 -4.81
CA VAL A 35 21.29 5.96 -3.74
C VAL A 35 22.24 6.65 -2.75
N ILE A 36 23.20 7.46 -3.23
CA ILE A 36 24.11 8.23 -2.37
C ILE A 36 23.33 9.18 -1.47
N VAL A 37 22.45 10.01 -2.05
CA VAL A 37 21.64 10.97 -1.29
C VAL A 37 20.69 10.25 -0.33
N LEU A 38 20.06 9.15 -0.77
CA LEU A 38 19.16 8.36 0.06
C LEU A 38 19.88 7.82 1.31
N LYS A 39 21.09 7.31 1.17
CA LYS A 39 21.93 6.85 2.29
C LYS A 39 22.23 7.96 3.29
N ASP A 40 22.55 9.16 2.84
CA ASP A 40 22.73 10.32 3.73
C ASP A 40 21.46 10.62 4.54
N LYS A 41 20.26 10.52 3.92
CA LYS A 41 19.00 10.72 4.64
C LYS A 41 18.69 9.56 5.59
N ILE A 42 19.00 8.33 5.22
CA ILE A 42 18.89 7.16 6.10
C ILE A 42 19.74 7.36 7.36
N LYS A 43 20.99 7.78 7.19
CA LYS A 43 21.89 8.09 8.32
C LYS A 43 21.33 9.21 9.19
N TYR A 44 20.91 10.33 8.59
CA TYR A 44 20.29 11.45 9.32
C TYR A 44 19.10 11.00 10.19
N TRP A 45 18.22 10.17 9.65
CA TRP A 45 17.05 9.69 10.39
C TRP A 45 17.39 8.65 11.45
N SER A 46 18.40 7.81 11.23
CA SER A 46 18.85 6.83 12.22
C SER A 46 19.40 7.48 13.48
N GLU A 47 20.04 8.64 13.37
CA GLU A 47 20.55 9.41 14.51
C GLU A 47 19.42 10.04 15.33
N LYS A 48 18.31 10.41 14.69
CA LYS A 48 17.12 11.02 15.33
C LYS A 48 16.15 9.98 15.87
N ALA A 49 16.01 8.89 15.18
CA ALA A 49 15.01 7.85 15.39
C ALA A 49 15.64 6.58 15.97
N LYS A 50 16.20 6.65 17.18
CA LYS A 50 16.86 5.54 17.89
C LYS A 50 15.86 4.52 18.44
N ARG A 51 15.17 3.78 17.55
CA ARG A 51 14.12 2.83 17.93
C ARG A 51 14.16 1.60 17.04
N ASP A 52 13.58 0.50 17.53
CA ASP A 52 13.47 -0.75 16.74
C ASP A 52 12.52 -0.58 15.57
N VAL A 53 12.95 -1.04 14.40
CA VAL A 53 12.19 -1.04 13.15
C VAL A 53 11.58 -2.42 12.93
N ALA A 54 10.26 -2.49 12.82
CA ALA A 54 9.51 -3.72 12.62
C ALA A 54 9.17 -3.97 11.16
N THR A 55 9.12 -2.92 10.32
CA THR A 55 8.91 -3.04 8.88
C THR A 55 9.76 -2.06 8.08
N VAL A 56 10.24 -2.50 6.92
CA VAL A 56 10.88 -1.65 5.92
C VAL A 56 10.15 -1.87 4.59
N TYR A 57 9.66 -0.80 3.99
CA TYR A 57 8.88 -0.89 2.75
C TYR A 57 9.52 -0.03 1.66
N PHE A 58 9.96 -0.67 0.58
CA PHE A 58 10.45 0.00 -0.62
C PHE A 58 9.32 0.11 -1.62
N GLY A 59 8.87 1.34 -1.87
CA GLY A 59 7.73 1.64 -2.75
C GLY A 59 7.90 2.92 -3.55
N GLY A 60 6.80 3.40 -4.12
CA GLY A 60 6.69 4.69 -4.79
C GLY A 60 6.51 4.59 -6.29
N GLY A 61 7.58 4.67 -7.07
CA GLY A 61 7.55 4.37 -8.51
C GLY A 61 7.57 2.86 -8.74
N THR A 62 8.72 2.32 -9.05
CA THR A 62 8.96 0.89 -9.21
C THR A 62 10.36 0.56 -8.66
N PRO A 63 10.51 0.24 -7.37
CA PRO A 63 11.82 0.02 -6.76
C PRO A 63 12.69 -0.97 -7.50
N SER A 64 12.11 -2.03 -8.07
CA SER A 64 12.84 -3.05 -8.82
C SER A 64 13.59 -2.54 -10.07
N VAL A 65 13.34 -1.32 -10.55
CA VAL A 65 14.13 -0.74 -11.65
C VAL A 65 15.56 -0.37 -11.25
N LEU A 66 15.82 -0.19 -9.94
CA LEU A 66 17.18 0.03 -9.44
C LEU A 66 18.10 -1.19 -9.59
N GLY A 67 17.51 -2.38 -9.75
CA GLY A 67 18.22 -3.65 -9.73
C GLY A 67 18.52 -4.16 -8.31
N ALA A 68 18.82 -5.47 -8.21
CA ALA A 68 19.02 -6.12 -6.92
C ALA A 68 20.24 -5.57 -6.17
N ASP A 69 21.30 -5.20 -6.88
CA ASP A 69 22.54 -4.71 -6.26
C ASP A 69 22.32 -3.46 -5.43
N ARG A 70 21.66 -2.44 -6.03
CA ARG A 70 21.37 -1.18 -5.33
C ARG A 70 20.32 -1.34 -4.23
N LEU A 71 19.32 -2.18 -4.45
CA LEU A 71 18.31 -2.46 -3.43
C LEU A 71 18.92 -3.14 -2.20
N CYS A 72 19.79 -4.13 -2.41
CA CYS A 72 20.52 -4.78 -1.32
C CYS A 72 21.48 -3.83 -0.62
N ASP A 73 22.21 -3.00 -1.36
CA ASP A 73 23.12 -1.99 -0.80
C ASP A 73 22.39 -0.96 0.07
N ILE A 74 21.19 -0.53 -0.33
CA ILE A 74 20.32 0.34 0.50
C ILE A 74 19.86 -0.42 1.75
N LEU A 75 19.39 -1.65 1.60
CA LEU A 75 18.89 -2.45 2.71
C LEU A 75 19.97 -2.76 3.73
N ASP A 76 21.16 -3.10 3.30
CA ASP A 76 22.31 -3.35 4.18
C ASP A 76 22.71 -2.07 4.92
N PHE A 77 22.66 -0.92 4.25
CA PHE A 77 22.89 0.38 4.90
C PHE A 77 21.82 0.72 5.94
N ILE A 78 20.54 0.37 5.69
CA ILE A 78 19.47 0.50 6.68
C ILE A 78 19.73 -0.40 7.88
N LYS A 79 20.07 -1.68 7.67
CA LYS A 79 20.38 -2.63 8.74
C LYS A 79 21.59 -2.22 9.58
N PHE A 80 22.56 -1.56 8.98
CA PHE A 80 23.74 -1.05 9.69
C PHE A 80 23.39 0.14 10.59
N ASN A 81 22.45 0.99 10.18
CA ASN A 81 22.15 2.26 10.87
C ASN A 81 20.94 2.16 11.80
N PHE A 82 20.00 1.24 11.57
CA PHE A 82 18.80 1.05 12.40
C PHE A 82 18.82 -0.32 13.08
N ASN A 83 18.21 -0.40 14.25
CA ASN A 83 17.97 -1.70 14.90
C ASN A 83 16.75 -2.38 14.26
N ILE A 84 16.98 -3.20 13.24
CA ILE A 84 15.94 -3.96 12.56
C ILE A 84 15.61 -5.22 13.37
N GLN A 85 14.33 -5.42 13.68
CA GLN A 85 13.89 -6.61 14.41
C GLN A 85 14.16 -7.88 13.59
N ASN A 86 14.53 -8.98 14.25
CA ASN A 86 14.83 -10.26 13.57
C ASN A 86 13.69 -10.80 12.70
N ASN A 87 12.44 -10.47 13.06
CA ASN A 87 11.24 -10.85 12.33
C ASN A 87 10.62 -9.67 11.55
N ALA A 88 11.40 -8.65 11.20
CA ALA A 88 10.91 -7.50 10.45
C ALA A 88 10.33 -7.92 9.09
N GLU A 89 9.23 -7.28 8.71
CA GLU A 89 8.71 -7.38 7.34
C GLU A 89 9.50 -6.42 6.45
N ILE A 90 10.16 -6.96 5.43
CA ILE A 90 10.96 -6.18 4.49
C ILE A 90 10.39 -6.37 3.09
N THR A 91 9.61 -5.37 2.67
CA THR A 91 8.82 -5.41 1.43
C THR A 91 9.51 -4.64 0.31
N VAL A 92 9.38 -5.14 -0.92
CA VAL A 92 9.75 -4.42 -2.14
C VAL A 92 8.62 -4.49 -3.15
N GLU A 93 8.30 -3.33 -3.74
CA GLU A 93 7.41 -3.27 -4.90
C GLU A 93 8.15 -3.62 -6.19
N VAL A 94 7.49 -4.43 -7.01
CA VAL A 94 8.01 -4.95 -8.26
C VAL A 94 6.94 -4.82 -9.34
N ASN A 95 7.33 -4.44 -10.56
CA ASN A 95 6.45 -4.62 -11.72
C ASN A 95 6.88 -5.85 -12.52
N PRO A 96 5.96 -6.60 -13.15
CA PRO A 96 6.30 -7.79 -13.91
C PRO A 96 7.32 -7.53 -15.03
N ASP A 97 7.33 -6.34 -15.64
CA ASP A 97 8.32 -5.96 -16.67
C ASP A 97 9.75 -5.82 -16.13
N SER A 98 9.92 -5.30 -14.91
CA SER A 98 11.23 -5.22 -14.25
C SER A 98 11.62 -6.54 -13.59
N ALA A 99 10.65 -7.34 -13.20
CA ALA A 99 10.85 -8.67 -12.64
C ALA A 99 11.54 -9.66 -13.60
N LYS A 100 11.48 -9.40 -14.91
CA LYS A 100 12.15 -10.26 -15.92
C LYS A 100 13.67 -10.36 -15.72
N THR A 101 14.30 -9.32 -15.23
CA THR A 101 15.76 -9.19 -15.14
C THR A 101 16.29 -9.09 -13.74
N ILE A 102 15.43 -8.84 -12.74
CA ILE A 102 15.87 -8.70 -11.35
C ILE A 102 16.31 -10.06 -10.78
N ASP A 103 17.34 -10.03 -9.95
CA ASP A 103 17.85 -11.20 -9.23
C ASP A 103 17.09 -11.36 -7.90
N PHE A 104 16.03 -12.18 -7.92
CA PHE A 104 15.23 -12.47 -6.74
C PHE A 104 16.01 -13.29 -5.69
N GLU A 105 16.93 -14.16 -6.09
CA GLU A 105 17.75 -14.96 -5.17
C GLU A 105 18.64 -14.04 -4.34
N LYS A 106 19.29 -13.09 -4.98
CA LYS A 106 20.08 -12.08 -4.29
C LYS A 106 19.24 -11.22 -3.36
N MET A 107 18.07 -10.78 -3.80
CA MET A 107 17.15 -9.99 -2.97
C MET A 107 16.68 -10.77 -1.74
N TYR A 108 16.34 -12.04 -1.90
CA TYR A 108 15.97 -12.89 -0.78
C TYR A 108 17.14 -13.11 0.20
N ALA A 109 18.32 -13.40 -0.33
CA ALA A 109 19.53 -13.60 0.46
C ALA A 109 19.94 -12.36 1.25
N CYS A 110 19.76 -11.14 0.70
CA CYS A 110 20.05 -9.90 1.42
C CYS A 110 18.94 -9.53 2.43
N GLY A 111 17.80 -10.25 2.46
CA GLY A 111 16.81 -10.20 3.53
C GLY A 111 15.48 -9.56 3.17
N PHE A 112 15.20 -9.24 1.91
CA PHE A 112 13.81 -8.99 1.50
C PHE A 112 12.99 -10.26 1.72
N ASN A 113 11.81 -10.14 2.33
CA ASN A 113 10.97 -11.30 2.66
C ASN A 113 9.51 -11.16 2.22
N ARG A 114 9.13 -10.02 1.62
CA ARG A 114 7.82 -9.77 1.03
C ARG A 114 7.95 -9.04 -0.31
N ILE A 115 7.17 -9.48 -1.30
CA ILE A 115 7.04 -8.82 -2.61
C ILE A 115 5.61 -8.31 -2.76
N SER A 116 5.43 -7.06 -3.26
CA SER A 116 4.17 -6.56 -3.79
C SER A 116 4.34 -6.33 -5.29
N MET A 117 3.53 -7.01 -6.10
CA MET A 117 3.69 -6.99 -7.56
C MET A 117 2.48 -6.36 -8.23
N GLY A 118 2.70 -5.27 -8.93
CA GLY A 118 1.68 -4.50 -9.64
C GLY A 118 1.20 -5.21 -10.92
N MET A 119 0.33 -6.19 -10.81
CA MET A 119 -0.25 -6.91 -11.95
C MET A 119 -1.42 -6.13 -12.58
N GLN A 120 -2.33 -5.60 -11.77
CA GLN A 120 -3.50 -4.80 -12.06
C GLN A 120 -4.69 -5.60 -12.63
N THR A 121 -4.50 -6.45 -13.60
CA THR A 121 -5.52 -7.30 -14.23
C THR A 121 -4.89 -8.50 -14.93
N ALA A 122 -5.66 -9.56 -15.13
CA ALA A 122 -5.31 -10.73 -15.95
C ALA A 122 -6.01 -10.70 -17.32
N VAL A 123 -6.24 -9.50 -17.87
CA VAL A 123 -6.82 -9.29 -19.21
C VAL A 123 -5.92 -8.37 -20.02
N GLU A 124 -5.39 -8.87 -21.15
CA GLU A 124 -4.41 -8.14 -21.96
C GLU A 124 -4.92 -6.79 -22.48
N ASP A 125 -6.20 -6.71 -22.86
CA ASP A 125 -6.80 -5.46 -23.34
C ASP A 125 -6.87 -4.40 -22.23
N GLU A 126 -7.18 -4.81 -21.00
CA GLU A 126 -7.18 -3.93 -19.84
C GLU A 126 -5.76 -3.47 -19.49
N LEU A 127 -4.75 -4.36 -19.56
CA LEU A 127 -3.34 -3.98 -19.37
C LEU A 127 -2.91 -2.92 -20.39
N ARG A 128 -3.27 -3.08 -21.67
CA ARG A 128 -2.99 -2.10 -22.73
C ARG A 128 -3.64 -0.74 -22.46
N LEU A 129 -4.90 -0.74 -22.01
CA LEU A 129 -5.61 0.48 -21.63
C LEU A 129 -4.94 1.20 -20.45
N LEU A 130 -4.45 0.45 -19.47
CA LEU A 130 -3.69 0.97 -18.35
C LEU A 130 -2.27 1.43 -18.72
N GLY A 131 -1.84 1.24 -19.97
CA GLY A 131 -0.48 1.54 -20.40
C GLY A 131 0.58 0.63 -19.76
N ARG A 132 0.18 -0.59 -19.35
CA ARG A 132 1.13 -1.58 -18.82
C ARG A 132 1.91 -2.21 -19.96
N ILE A 133 3.20 -2.43 -19.74
CA ILE A 133 4.14 -2.95 -20.75
C ILE A 133 4.48 -4.43 -20.56
N HIS A 134 3.91 -5.06 -19.52
CA HIS A 134 4.03 -6.49 -19.26
C HIS A 134 2.79 -7.24 -19.77
N SER A 135 2.96 -8.54 -20.03
CA SER A 135 1.89 -9.50 -20.32
C SER A 135 1.45 -10.25 -19.07
N ILE A 136 0.33 -10.97 -19.17
CA ILE A 136 -0.16 -11.87 -18.11
C ILE A 136 0.88 -12.97 -17.82
N ASP A 137 1.52 -13.52 -18.86
CA ASP A 137 2.57 -14.53 -18.70
C ASP A 137 3.81 -13.99 -17.96
N ASP A 138 4.14 -12.70 -18.17
CA ASP A 138 5.20 -12.05 -17.42
C ASP A 138 4.89 -12.01 -15.91
N ALA A 139 3.64 -11.70 -15.56
CA ALA A 139 3.21 -11.69 -14.15
C ALA A 139 3.31 -13.11 -13.54
N LYS A 140 2.83 -14.13 -14.24
CA LYS A 140 2.91 -15.53 -13.79
C LYS A 140 4.36 -15.98 -13.60
N THR A 141 5.20 -15.78 -14.62
CA THR A 141 6.63 -16.13 -14.58
C THR A 141 7.36 -15.39 -13.45
N SER A 142 7.03 -14.13 -13.22
CA SER A 142 7.62 -13.34 -12.14
C SER A 142 7.29 -13.91 -10.75
N VAL A 143 6.04 -14.33 -10.53
CA VAL A 143 5.64 -15.00 -9.28
C VAL A 143 6.37 -16.33 -9.11
N GLU A 144 6.48 -17.14 -10.17
CA GLU A 144 7.19 -18.43 -10.14
C GLU A 144 8.67 -18.23 -9.82
N ARG A 145 9.35 -17.26 -10.44
CA ARG A 145 10.75 -16.92 -10.15
C ARG A 145 10.94 -16.44 -8.72
N ALA A 146 10.06 -15.58 -8.21
CA ALA A 146 10.13 -15.11 -6.83
C ALA A 146 9.97 -16.28 -5.84
N LYS A 147 9.04 -17.20 -6.10
CA LYS A 147 8.87 -18.41 -5.27
C LYS A 147 10.10 -19.32 -5.31
N SER A 148 10.66 -19.54 -6.48
CA SER A 148 11.88 -20.35 -6.64
C SER A 148 13.07 -19.76 -5.90
N ALA A 149 13.14 -18.45 -5.75
CA ALA A 149 14.14 -17.73 -4.95
C ALA A 149 13.89 -17.79 -3.43
N GLY A 150 12.75 -18.32 -2.97
CA GLY A 150 12.43 -18.51 -1.55
C GLY A 150 11.35 -17.56 -1.00
N PHE A 151 10.80 -16.65 -1.79
CA PHE A 151 9.72 -15.76 -1.31
C PHE A 151 8.41 -16.54 -1.12
N ASN A 152 7.92 -16.56 0.11
CA ASN A 152 6.63 -17.16 0.47
C ASN A 152 5.53 -16.12 0.74
N ASN A 153 5.91 -14.85 0.90
CA ASN A 153 4.98 -13.73 1.10
C ASN A 153 4.96 -12.86 -0.17
N ILE A 154 3.98 -13.12 -1.04
CA ILE A 154 3.84 -12.44 -2.33
C ILE A 154 2.42 -11.88 -2.43
N SER A 155 2.32 -10.58 -2.72
CA SER A 155 1.10 -9.86 -3.06
C SER A 155 1.01 -9.67 -4.57
N LEU A 156 -0.19 -9.84 -5.12
CA LEU A 156 -0.56 -9.30 -6.43
C LEU A 156 -1.56 -8.16 -6.24
N ASP A 157 -1.29 -7.03 -6.92
CA ASP A 157 -2.18 -5.89 -6.87
C ASP A 157 -3.14 -5.95 -8.06
N LEU A 158 -4.44 -5.85 -7.77
CA LEU A 158 -5.55 -5.81 -8.72
C LEU A 158 -6.22 -4.44 -8.70
N MET A 159 -6.73 -4.03 -9.83
CA MET A 159 -7.49 -2.80 -10.00
C MET A 159 -8.91 -3.12 -10.45
N MET A 160 -9.88 -2.52 -9.79
CA MET A 160 -11.30 -2.55 -10.14
C MET A 160 -11.71 -1.24 -10.82
N GLY A 161 -12.71 -1.28 -11.69
CA GLY A 161 -13.20 -0.10 -12.39
C GLY A 161 -12.29 0.39 -13.51
N ILE A 162 -11.43 -0.47 -14.06
CA ILE A 162 -10.63 -0.18 -15.26
C ILE A 162 -11.60 0.13 -16.42
N PRO A 163 -11.28 1.07 -17.34
CA PRO A 163 -12.13 1.33 -18.49
C PRO A 163 -12.48 0.05 -19.26
N ASN A 164 -13.75 -0.16 -19.57
CA ASN A 164 -14.34 -1.36 -20.17
C ASN A 164 -14.26 -2.66 -19.33
N GLN A 165 -13.82 -2.61 -18.08
CA GLN A 165 -13.80 -3.80 -17.23
C GLN A 165 -15.21 -4.33 -16.97
N THR A 166 -15.35 -5.65 -16.91
CA THR A 166 -16.60 -6.35 -16.57
C THR A 166 -16.42 -7.19 -15.31
N ILE A 167 -17.51 -7.66 -14.72
CA ILE A 167 -17.45 -8.57 -13.57
C ILE A 167 -16.69 -9.85 -13.93
N GLU A 168 -16.93 -10.41 -15.13
CA GLU A 168 -16.25 -11.63 -15.60
C GLU A 168 -14.74 -11.42 -15.76
N SER A 169 -14.31 -10.24 -16.23
CA SER A 169 -12.87 -9.94 -16.35
C SER A 169 -12.19 -9.75 -15.00
N LEU A 170 -12.91 -9.20 -14.03
CA LEU A 170 -12.46 -9.12 -12.63
C LEU A 170 -12.36 -10.52 -12.00
N GLU A 171 -13.38 -11.37 -12.16
CA GLU A 171 -13.36 -12.76 -11.69
C GLU A 171 -12.18 -13.55 -12.28
N LYS A 172 -11.90 -13.37 -13.58
CA LYS A 172 -10.73 -13.95 -14.23
C LYS A 172 -9.43 -13.50 -13.57
N SER A 173 -9.32 -12.21 -13.23
CA SER A 173 -8.14 -11.65 -12.57
C SER A 173 -7.94 -12.18 -11.16
N ILE A 174 -9.03 -12.33 -10.40
CA ILE A 174 -9.01 -12.93 -9.05
C ILE A 174 -8.63 -14.41 -9.13
N SER A 175 -9.21 -15.16 -10.06
CA SER A 175 -8.88 -16.58 -10.27
C SER A 175 -7.41 -16.77 -10.60
N PHE A 176 -6.86 -15.91 -11.48
CA PHE A 176 -5.44 -15.93 -11.83
C PHE A 176 -4.53 -15.74 -10.59
N CYS A 177 -4.87 -14.81 -9.69
CA CYS A 177 -4.10 -14.62 -8.46
C CYS A 177 -4.12 -15.89 -7.58
N ALA A 178 -5.28 -16.54 -7.47
CA ALA A 178 -5.42 -17.78 -6.72
C ALA A 178 -4.63 -18.93 -7.36
N ASP A 179 -4.65 -19.06 -8.69
CA ASP A 179 -3.89 -20.06 -9.45
C ASP A 179 -2.38 -19.85 -9.30
N CYS A 180 -1.94 -18.60 -9.24
CA CYS A 180 -0.57 -18.24 -8.87
C CYS A 180 -0.23 -18.59 -7.42
N LYS A 181 -1.20 -19.00 -6.59
CA LYS A 181 -1.01 -19.36 -5.17
C LYS A 181 -0.25 -18.30 -4.37
N VAL A 182 -0.57 -17.04 -4.61
CA VAL A 182 -0.02 -15.94 -3.80
C VAL A 182 -0.67 -15.91 -2.42
N THR A 183 -0.09 -15.21 -1.48
CA THR A 183 -0.57 -15.19 -0.08
C THR A 183 -1.34 -13.92 0.26
N HIS A 184 -1.27 -12.94 -0.60
CA HIS A 184 -1.89 -11.63 -0.40
C HIS A 184 -2.39 -11.07 -1.73
N ILE A 185 -3.49 -10.33 -1.71
CA ILE A 185 -4.07 -9.63 -2.87
C ILE A 185 -4.48 -8.24 -2.41
N SER A 186 -3.96 -7.21 -3.08
CA SER A 186 -4.47 -5.83 -2.97
C SER A 186 -5.51 -5.63 -4.07
N SER A 187 -6.71 -5.20 -3.76
CA SER A 187 -7.76 -4.96 -4.75
C SER A 187 -8.41 -3.61 -4.48
N TYR A 188 -8.14 -2.63 -5.33
CA TYR A 188 -8.58 -1.24 -5.13
C TYR A 188 -9.28 -0.69 -6.37
N ILE A 189 -10.23 0.22 -6.14
CA ILE A 189 -10.99 0.87 -7.21
C ILE A 189 -10.10 1.94 -7.86
N LEU A 190 -10.05 1.96 -9.19
CA LEU A 190 -9.35 2.99 -9.94
C LEU A 190 -9.93 4.37 -9.64
N LYS A 191 -9.10 5.24 -9.08
CA LYS A 191 -9.42 6.65 -8.91
C LYS A 191 -8.67 7.46 -9.96
N ILE A 192 -9.36 8.34 -10.66
CA ILE A 192 -8.74 9.25 -11.64
C ILE A 192 -8.33 10.53 -10.93
N GLU A 193 -7.03 10.73 -10.83
CA GLU A 193 -6.44 11.89 -10.17
C GLU A 193 -6.17 13.02 -11.17
N GLU A 194 -6.41 14.28 -10.76
CA GLU A 194 -6.40 15.49 -11.62
C GLU A 194 -5.12 15.68 -12.45
N ASN A 195 -3.97 15.29 -11.91
CA ASN A 195 -2.67 15.51 -12.56
C ASN A 195 -2.26 14.36 -13.51
N THR A 196 -3.18 13.45 -13.83
CA THR A 196 -2.89 12.28 -14.66
C THR A 196 -3.34 12.46 -16.12
N PRO A 197 -2.70 11.77 -17.07
CA PRO A 197 -3.22 11.73 -18.43
C PRO A 197 -4.66 11.21 -18.54
N PHE A 198 -5.08 10.25 -17.69
CA PHE A 198 -6.46 9.75 -17.65
C PHE A 198 -7.47 10.85 -17.30
N TYR A 199 -7.14 11.77 -16.41
CA TYR A 199 -8.01 12.90 -16.08
C TYR A 199 -8.34 13.76 -17.32
N LYS A 200 -7.33 14.00 -18.18
CA LYS A 200 -7.51 14.82 -19.40
C LYS A 200 -8.45 14.18 -20.41
N VAL A 201 -8.63 12.89 -20.36
CA VAL A 201 -9.44 12.12 -21.30
C VAL A 201 -10.59 11.36 -20.63
N GLN A 202 -10.87 11.61 -19.35
CA GLN A 202 -11.84 10.84 -18.55
C GLN A 202 -13.22 10.75 -19.22
N ASN A 203 -13.67 11.81 -19.89
CA ASN A 203 -14.94 11.83 -20.61
C ASN A 203 -14.99 10.90 -21.85
N LYS A 204 -13.84 10.37 -22.28
CA LYS A 204 -13.71 9.41 -23.38
C LYS A 204 -13.50 7.98 -22.88
N LEU A 205 -13.21 7.82 -21.59
CA LEU A 205 -13.03 6.51 -20.99
C LEU A 205 -14.40 5.95 -20.60
N LYS A 206 -14.66 4.71 -20.98
CA LYS A 206 -15.84 3.98 -20.56
C LYS A 206 -15.59 3.40 -19.16
N LEU A 207 -15.71 4.24 -18.16
CA LEU A 207 -15.55 3.87 -16.75
C LEU A 207 -16.79 3.14 -16.22
N ALA A 208 -16.61 2.28 -15.24
CA ALA A 208 -17.70 1.74 -14.45
C ALA A 208 -18.40 2.89 -13.69
N ASP A 209 -19.73 2.92 -13.73
CA ASP A 209 -20.51 3.80 -12.86
C ASP A 209 -20.45 3.34 -11.39
N ASP A 210 -21.03 4.12 -10.50
CA ASP A 210 -20.99 3.85 -9.06
C ASP A 210 -21.63 2.49 -8.72
N ASP A 211 -22.76 2.15 -9.35
CA ASP A 211 -23.46 0.87 -9.11
C ASP A 211 -22.57 -0.32 -9.55
N MET A 212 -21.95 -0.24 -10.70
CA MET A 212 -21.01 -1.25 -11.19
C MET A 212 -19.77 -1.36 -10.29
N GLN A 213 -19.23 -0.23 -9.79
CA GLN A 213 -18.10 -0.25 -8.85
C GLN A 213 -18.48 -0.94 -7.53
N VAL A 214 -19.70 -0.68 -7.03
CA VAL A 214 -20.24 -1.36 -5.84
C VAL A 214 -20.33 -2.87 -6.09
N GLU A 215 -20.89 -3.28 -7.24
CA GLU A 215 -21.01 -4.69 -7.60
C GLU A 215 -19.65 -5.36 -7.71
N MET A 216 -18.69 -4.75 -8.40
CA MET A 216 -17.30 -5.24 -8.52
C MET A 216 -16.64 -5.43 -7.16
N TYR A 217 -16.78 -4.44 -6.27
CA TYR A 217 -16.18 -4.52 -4.94
C TYR A 217 -16.79 -5.66 -4.10
N LEU A 218 -18.11 -5.75 -4.06
CA LEU A 218 -18.79 -6.80 -3.28
C LEU A 218 -18.50 -8.19 -3.86
N LYS A 219 -18.44 -8.32 -5.18
CA LYS A 219 -18.06 -9.55 -5.85
C LYS A 219 -16.61 -9.96 -5.55
N ALA A 220 -15.68 -9.00 -5.56
CA ALA A 220 -14.29 -9.24 -5.18
C ALA A 220 -14.17 -9.74 -3.73
N VAL A 221 -14.88 -9.10 -2.79
CA VAL A 221 -14.90 -9.52 -1.38
C VAL A 221 -15.42 -10.95 -1.23
N GLU A 222 -16.55 -11.28 -1.87
CA GLU A 222 -17.17 -12.61 -1.83
C GLU A 222 -16.23 -13.68 -2.39
N MET A 223 -15.71 -13.43 -3.59
CA MET A 223 -14.88 -14.39 -4.30
C MET A 223 -13.54 -14.62 -3.59
N LEU A 224 -12.87 -13.55 -3.14
CA LEU A 224 -11.62 -13.66 -2.40
C LEU A 224 -11.81 -14.40 -1.08
N ASP A 225 -12.91 -14.15 -0.35
CA ASP A 225 -13.24 -14.88 0.88
C ASP A 225 -13.41 -16.38 0.61
N SER A 226 -14.12 -16.76 -0.46
CA SER A 226 -14.33 -18.15 -0.88
C SER A 226 -13.02 -18.87 -1.24
N LEU A 227 -12.04 -18.14 -1.76
CA LEU A 227 -10.70 -18.63 -2.10
C LEU A 227 -9.72 -18.62 -0.91
N GLY A 228 -10.21 -18.23 0.29
CA GLY A 228 -9.44 -18.25 1.54
C GLY A 228 -8.59 -16.98 1.76
N TYR A 229 -8.83 -15.90 1.01
CA TYR A 229 -8.23 -14.58 1.27
C TYR A 229 -9.21 -13.76 2.10
N LYS A 230 -8.89 -13.54 3.36
CA LYS A 230 -9.73 -12.75 4.26
C LYS A 230 -9.43 -11.27 4.14
N GLN A 231 -10.49 -10.47 3.99
CA GLN A 231 -10.36 -9.02 4.04
C GLN A 231 -9.87 -8.60 5.43
N TYR A 232 -8.76 -7.88 5.55
CA TYR A 232 -8.27 -7.37 6.82
C TYR A 232 -8.30 -5.84 6.91
N GLU A 233 -8.41 -5.14 5.77
CA GLU A 233 -8.66 -3.71 5.67
C GLU A 233 -9.40 -3.40 4.36
N ILE A 234 -9.69 -2.13 4.08
CA ILE A 234 -10.60 -1.68 3.02
C ILE A 234 -10.28 -2.26 1.63
N SER A 235 -8.99 -2.41 1.28
CA SER A 235 -8.53 -2.81 -0.06
C SER A 235 -7.64 -4.05 -0.08
N ASN A 236 -7.31 -4.63 1.07
CA ASN A 236 -6.35 -5.71 1.14
C ASN A 236 -6.92 -7.00 1.75
N PHE A 237 -6.53 -8.10 1.11
CA PHE A 237 -6.99 -9.46 1.42
C PHE A 237 -5.78 -10.38 1.56
N ALA A 238 -5.79 -11.24 2.56
CA ALA A 238 -4.66 -12.13 2.82
C ALA A 238 -5.09 -13.50 3.30
N LYS A 239 -4.25 -14.48 3.09
CA LYS A 239 -4.29 -15.72 3.86
C LYS A 239 -3.86 -15.41 5.28
N GLN A 240 -4.37 -16.19 6.25
CA GLN A 240 -4.09 -15.98 7.66
C GLN A 240 -2.57 -15.89 7.93
N GLY A 241 -2.13 -14.80 8.58
CA GLY A 241 -0.74 -14.53 8.94
C GLY A 241 0.11 -13.86 7.84
N TYR A 242 -0.51 -13.49 6.71
CA TYR A 242 0.14 -12.78 5.60
C TYR A 242 -0.38 -11.36 5.38
N GLU A 243 -1.10 -10.82 6.36
CA GLU A 243 -1.52 -9.42 6.36
C GLU A 243 -0.30 -8.51 6.34
N SER A 244 -0.29 -7.46 5.50
CA SER A 244 0.82 -6.49 5.46
C SER A 244 0.93 -5.77 6.81
N ARG A 245 2.04 -6.00 7.50
CA ARG A 245 2.32 -5.37 8.80
C ARG A 245 2.57 -3.89 8.63
N HIS A 246 3.25 -3.50 7.55
CA HIS A 246 3.52 -2.11 7.22
C HIS A 246 2.24 -1.32 7.00
N ASN A 247 1.33 -1.77 6.10
CA ASN A 247 0.06 -1.10 5.85
C ASN A 247 -0.82 -1.07 7.11
N THR A 248 -0.85 -2.18 7.86
CA THR A 248 -1.61 -2.25 9.11
C THR A 248 -1.13 -1.23 10.15
N ASN A 249 0.16 -0.90 10.19
CA ASN A 249 0.67 0.12 11.10
C ASN A 249 0.12 1.51 10.79
N TYR A 250 -0.03 1.87 9.52
CA TYR A 250 -0.67 3.13 9.12
C TYR A 250 -2.11 3.21 9.65
N TRP A 251 -2.89 2.15 9.44
CA TRP A 251 -4.28 2.08 9.92
C TRP A 251 -4.42 2.04 11.45
N ARG A 252 -3.37 1.66 12.17
CA ARG A 252 -3.28 1.75 13.63
C ARG A 252 -2.79 3.09 14.14
N CYS A 253 -2.65 4.07 13.28
CA CYS A 253 -2.08 5.37 13.62
C CYS A 253 -0.69 5.23 14.28
N GLY A 254 0.12 4.28 13.77
CA GLY A 254 1.47 4.03 14.26
C GLY A 254 2.48 4.98 13.62
N GLU A 255 3.54 5.30 14.37
CA GLU A 255 4.61 6.15 13.87
C GLU A 255 5.43 5.46 12.78
N TYR A 256 5.86 6.24 11.80
CA TYR A 256 6.74 5.80 10.70
C TYR A 256 7.56 6.97 10.15
N ILE A 257 8.67 6.63 9.49
CA ILE A 257 9.50 7.59 8.75
C ILE A 257 9.51 7.21 7.29
N GLY A 258 9.12 8.18 6.45
CA GLY A 258 9.25 8.11 5.00
C GLY A 258 10.51 8.84 4.54
N ILE A 259 11.33 8.16 3.74
CA ILE A 259 12.59 8.69 3.19
C ILE A 259 12.54 8.62 1.67
N GLY A 260 12.63 9.75 1.03
CA GLY A 260 12.56 9.91 -0.42
C GLY A 260 11.60 11.03 -0.83
N PRO A 261 11.69 11.54 -2.07
CA PRO A 261 10.81 12.61 -2.54
C PRO A 261 9.34 12.11 -2.53
N SER A 262 8.41 12.97 -2.11
CA SER A 262 6.99 12.64 -1.91
C SER A 262 6.70 11.67 -0.73
N ALA A 263 7.69 11.26 0.05
CA ALA A 263 7.46 10.40 1.21
C ALA A 263 6.94 11.21 2.39
N HIS A 264 5.83 10.76 2.98
CA HIS A 264 5.25 11.29 4.20
C HIS A 264 5.79 10.56 5.43
N SER A 265 5.73 11.22 6.57
CA SER A 265 6.15 10.69 7.87
C SER A 265 5.14 11.08 8.95
N PHE A 266 4.97 10.20 9.93
CA PHE A 266 4.34 10.50 11.20
C PHE A 266 5.28 10.09 12.33
N PHE A 267 5.86 11.07 13.02
CA PHE A 267 6.86 10.83 14.03
C PHE A 267 6.82 11.87 15.13
N GLU A 268 6.86 11.43 16.39
CA GLU A 268 6.78 12.29 17.60
C GLU A 268 5.56 13.24 17.57
N GLY A 269 4.41 12.69 17.15
CA GLY A 269 3.16 13.45 17.09
C GLY A 269 3.10 14.47 15.95
N LYS A 270 4.06 14.48 15.04
CA LYS A 270 4.14 15.43 13.91
C LYS A 270 4.01 14.71 12.59
N ARG A 271 3.28 15.34 11.65
CA ARG A 271 3.23 14.94 10.24
C ARG A 271 4.08 15.89 9.42
N PHE A 272 4.93 15.31 8.60
CA PHE A 272 5.80 16.03 7.69
C PHE A 272 6.12 15.16 6.47
N PHE A 273 6.61 15.78 5.41
CA PHE A 273 6.91 15.09 4.17
C PHE A 273 8.06 15.76 3.42
N TYR A 274 8.71 14.98 2.56
CA TYR A 274 9.51 15.52 1.48
C TYR A 274 8.60 15.90 0.32
N SER A 275 8.80 17.08 -0.27
CA SER A 275 7.99 17.53 -1.40
C SER A 275 8.17 16.62 -2.63
N ARG A 276 7.29 16.78 -3.62
CA ARG A 276 7.37 16.09 -4.93
C ARG A 276 8.48 16.70 -5.80
N SER A 277 9.71 16.80 -5.27
CA SER A 277 10.86 17.44 -5.89
C SER A 277 12.16 16.73 -5.50
N MET A 278 12.93 16.33 -6.51
CA MET A 278 14.27 15.76 -6.29
C MET A 278 15.21 16.81 -5.68
N ASP A 279 15.12 18.07 -6.11
CA ASP A 279 15.99 19.15 -5.60
C ASP A 279 15.71 19.44 -4.13
N ASP A 280 14.45 19.51 -3.73
CA ASP A 280 14.07 19.69 -2.32
C ASP A 280 14.55 18.49 -1.47
N PHE A 281 14.40 17.28 -1.97
CA PHE A 281 14.90 16.07 -1.29
C PHE A 281 16.43 16.13 -1.13
N ASN A 282 17.17 16.43 -2.19
CA ASN A 282 18.62 16.55 -2.16
C ASN A 282 19.08 17.58 -1.11
N ASN A 283 18.37 18.71 -1.02
CA ASN A 283 18.64 19.79 -0.07
C ASN A 283 18.05 19.58 1.34
N ASN A 284 17.51 18.38 1.62
CA ASN A 284 16.90 18.02 2.91
C ASN A 284 15.75 18.96 3.34
N LYS A 285 14.97 19.44 2.38
CA LYS A 285 13.86 20.33 2.65
C LYS A 285 12.61 19.52 3.02
N LEU A 286 12.29 19.54 4.30
CA LEU A 286 11.07 18.95 4.84
C LEU A 286 9.97 19.98 4.93
N SER A 287 8.75 19.58 4.59
CA SER A 287 7.53 20.37 4.78
C SER A 287 6.77 19.82 5.98
N PHE A 288 6.39 20.70 6.89
CA PHE A 288 5.56 20.35 8.04
C PHE A 288 4.08 20.44 7.62
N GLU A 289 3.31 19.39 7.91
CA GLU A 289 1.89 19.27 7.56
C GLU A 289 0.98 19.58 8.75
N GLY A 290 1.43 19.25 9.97
CA GLY A 290 0.67 19.48 11.19
C GLY A 290 1.03 18.52 12.32
N THR A 291 0.23 18.54 13.36
CA THR A 291 0.21 17.49 14.39
C THR A 291 -0.66 16.34 13.91
N GLY A 292 -0.38 15.13 14.40
CA GLY A 292 -1.16 13.93 14.07
C GLY A 292 -1.31 13.02 15.29
N GLY A 293 -2.08 11.96 15.11
CA GLY A 293 -2.33 10.97 16.15
C GLY A 293 -3.39 11.39 17.19
N ASP A 294 -4.21 12.40 16.87
CA ASP A 294 -5.36 12.80 17.65
C ASP A 294 -6.50 11.77 17.56
N GLU A 295 -7.62 12.06 18.22
CA GLU A 295 -8.77 11.16 18.31
C GLU A 295 -9.43 10.94 16.96
N GLU A 296 -9.67 12.03 16.22
CA GLU A 296 -10.35 11.99 14.93
C GLU A 296 -9.55 11.15 13.94
N GLU A 297 -8.25 11.37 13.87
CA GLU A 297 -7.36 10.60 13.01
C GLU A 297 -7.29 9.14 13.44
N PHE A 298 -7.20 8.86 14.73
CA PHE A 298 -7.17 7.48 15.25
C PHE A 298 -8.47 6.74 14.91
N ILE A 299 -9.62 7.38 15.07
CA ILE A 299 -10.94 6.82 14.73
C ILE A 299 -11.01 6.55 13.23
N MET A 300 -10.68 7.57 12.43
CA MET A 300 -10.69 7.49 10.96
C MET A 300 -9.84 6.33 10.43
N LEU A 301 -8.60 6.23 10.90
CA LEU A 301 -7.66 5.19 10.45
C LEU A 301 -8.07 3.80 10.96
N SER A 302 -8.48 3.67 12.23
CA SER A 302 -8.91 2.39 12.80
C SER A 302 -10.12 1.80 12.08
N LEU A 303 -11.03 2.63 11.61
CA LEU A 303 -12.21 2.22 10.85
C LEU A 303 -11.88 1.73 9.43
N ARG A 304 -10.65 1.92 8.92
CA ARG A 304 -10.20 1.29 7.66
C ARG A 304 -9.87 -0.19 7.84
N LEU A 305 -9.62 -0.64 9.07
CA LEU A 305 -9.39 -2.05 9.38
C LEU A 305 -10.71 -2.81 9.49
N LYS A 306 -10.73 -4.07 9.04
CA LYS A 306 -11.89 -4.97 9.19
C LYS A 306 -12.23 -5.24 10.65
N ARG A 307 -11.24 -5.25 11.55
CA ARG A 307 -11.44 -5.34 13.00
C ARG A 307 -12.05 -4.07 13.61
N GLY A 308 -11.94 -2.94 12.91
CA GLY A 308 -12.49 -1.65 13.27
C GLY A 308 -11.81 -0.94 14.44
N LEU A 309 -12.52 0.04 14.99
CA LEU A 309 -12.16 0.84 16.14
C LEU A 309 -12.40 0.05 17.44
N ASN A 310 -11.34 -0.34 18.12
CA ASN A 310 -11.41 -1.07 19.40
C ASN A 310 -11.45 -0.09 20.57
N TYR A 311 -12.43 -0.24 21.47
CA TYR A 311 -12.64 0.69 22.58
C TYR A 311 -11.49 0.69 23.58
N SER A 312 -10.92 -0.47 23.89
CA SER A 312 -9.79 -0.55 24.84
C SER A 312 -8.49 0.02 24.27
N GLU A 313 -8.29 -0.06 22.93
CA GLU A 313 -7.14 0.58 22.29
C GLU A 313 -7.30 2.11 22.30
N PHE A 314 -8.52 2.61 22.08
CA PHE A 314 -8.83 4.04 22.19
C PHE A 314 -8.57 4.54 23.63
N GLU A 315 -9.16 3.88 24.63
CA GLU A 315 -8.99 4.24 26.04
C GLU A 315 -7.50 4.19 26.47
N LYS A 316 -6.77 3.18 26.03
CA LYS A 316 -5.32 3.08 26.30
C LYS A 316 -4.53 4.23 25.69
N LYS A 317 -4.93 4.72 24.53
CA LYS A 317 -4.21 5.80 23.82
C LYS A 317 -4.54 7.17 24.39
N PHE A 318 -5.80 7.44 24.72
CA PHE A 318 -6.28 8.77 25.09
C PHE A 318 -6.57 8.94 26.59
N GLY A 319 -6.66 7.84 27.36
CA GLY A 319 -6.84 7.89 28.81
C GLY A 319 -8.31 8.00 29.27
N TYR A 320 -9.28 7.95 28.34
CA TYR A 320 -10.73 7.96 28.62
C TYR A 320 -11.50 7.14 27.57
N THR A 321 -12.72 6.78 27.91
CA THR A 321 -13.58 5.93 27.07
C THR A 321 -14.05 6.64 25.81
N LEU A 322 -14.27 5.88 24.74
CA LEU A 322 -14.83 6.42 23.50
C LEU A 322 -16.16 7.15 23.77
N PRO A 323 -16.34 8.38 23.26
CA PRO A 323 -17.54 9.15 23.48
C PRO A 323 -18.82 8.39 23.02
N SER A 324 -19.82 8.36 23.89
CA SER A 324 -21.03 7.55 23.68
C SER A 324 -21.83 7.95 22.44
N TYR A 325 -21.74 9.21 21.99
CA TYR A 325 -22.40 9.67 20.78
C TYR A 325 -21.88 8.96 19.53
N ILE A 326 -20.59 8.64 19.45
CA ILE A 326 -19.98 7.90 18.35
C ILE A 326 -20.59 6.49 18.26
N ILE A 327 -20.69 5.80 19.42
CA ILE A 327 -21.30 4.47 19.49
C ILE A 327 -22.78 4.52 19.07
N LYS A 328 -23.51 5.54 19.54
CA LYS A 328 -24.91 5.73 19.19
C LYS A 328 -25.08 5.96 17.69
N LYS A 329 -24.26 6.83 17.11
CA LYS A 329 -24.30 7.13 15.68
C LYS A 329 -23.93 5.90 14.83
N ALA A 330 -22.91 5.15 15.21
CA ALA A 330 -22.56 3.90 14.55
C ALA A 330 -23.70 2.87 14.58
N LYS A 331 -24.46 2.77 15.68
CA LYS A 331 -25.67 1.92 15.77
C LYS A 331 -26.80 2.36 14.84
N GLU A 332 -26.88 3.62 14.48
CA GLU A 332 -27.85 4.09 13.46
C GLU A 332 -27.50 3.49 12.09
N TYR A 333 -26.22 3.45 11.73
CA TYR A 333 -25.73 2.86 10.49
C TYR A 333 -25.80 1.32 10.47
N GLU A 334 -25.77 0.68 11.63
CA GLU A 334 -25.94 -0.77 11.75
C GLU A 334 -27.32 -1.22 11.25
N LYS A 335 -28.37 -0.41 11.46
CA LYS A 335 -29.72 -0.68 10.94
C LYS A 335 -29.78 -0.77 9.42
N TYR A 336 -28.84 -0.14 8.73
CA TYR A 336 -28.71 -0.16 7.27
C TYR A 336 -27.68 -1.17 6.77
N GLY A 337 -27.04 -1.92 7.70
CA GLY A 337 -26.06 -2.94 7.37
C GLY A 337 -24.68 -2.39 6.99
N TYR A 338 -24.34 -1.16 7.37
CA TYR A 338 -23.03 -0.56 7.08
C TYR A 338 -21.99 -0.80 8.17
N THR A 339 -22.43 -0.88 9.42
CA THR A 339 -21.54 -1.07 10.57
C THR A 339 -21.91 -2.33 11.34
N ASN A 340 -20.96 -2.84 12.13
CA ASN A 340 -21.19 -3.81 13.21
C ASN A 340 -20.72 -3.17 14.51
N VAL A 341 -21.60 -3.08 15.50
CA VAL A 341 -21.31 -2.48 16.80
C VAL A 341 -21.41 -3.55 17.87
N THR A 342 -20.29 -3.82 18.53
CA THR A 342 -20.21 -4.80 19.63
C THR A 342 -19.97 -4.08 20.97
N ASP A 343 -19.83 -4.84 22.03
CA ASP A 343 -19.36 -4.36 23.36
C ASP A 343 -17.87 -3.95 23.36
N LYS A 344 -17.12 -4.25 22.29
CA LYS A 344 -15.66 -4.05 22.20
C LYS A 344 -15.21 -3.14 21.06
N SER A 345 -16.02 -3.00 20.00
CA SER A 345 -15.57 -2.34 18.78
C SER A 345 -16.72 -1.85 17.89
N ILE A 346 -16.38 -0.91 17.02
CA ILE A 346 -17.15 -0.53 15.83
C ILE A 346 -16.34 -0.94 14.61
N SER A 347 -16.95 -1.64 13.67
CA SER A 347 -16.30 -2.00 12.40
C SER A 347 -17.23 -1.85 11.22
N PHE A 348 -16.68 -1.70 10.01
CA PHE A 348 -17.48 -1.67 8.80
C PHE A 348 -17.76 -3.08 8.25
N THR A 349 -18.96 -3.22 7.67
CA THR A 349 -19.26 -4.31 6.74
C THR A 349 -18.61 -4.04 5.38
N PRO A 350 -18.58 -4.99 4.44
CA PRO A 350 -18.16 -4.67 3.06
C PRO A 350 -18.97 -3.52 2.43
N LYS A 351 -20.26 -3.45 2.66
CA LYS A 351 -21.10 -2.32 2.22
C LYS A 351 -20.71 -1.01 2.90
N GLY A 352 -20.37 -1.06 4.19
CA GLY A 352 -19.91 0.10 4.95
C GLY A 352 -18.59 0.68 4.47
N PHE A 353 -17.68 -0.16 3.99
CA PHE A 353 -16.42 0.34 3.41
C PHE A 353 -16.62 1.22 2.18
N LEU A 354 -17.61 0.91 1.34
CA LEU A 354 -17.93 1.68 0.14
C LEU A 354 -18.36 3.12 0.44
N VAL A 355 -19.00 3.34 1.57
CA VAL A 355 -19.49 4.67 2.03
C VAL A 355 -18.75 5.17 3.27
N SER A 356 -17.62 4.58 3.57
CA SER A 356 -16.87 4.81 4.81
C SER A 356 -16.48 6.27 5.03
N ASN A 357 -16.11 7.02 3.99
CA ASN A 357 -15.77 8.44 4.13
C ASN A 357 -16.94 9.26 4.67
N SER A 358 -18.14 9.07 4.13
CA SER A 358 -19.34 9.77 4.57
C SER A 358 -19.71 9.39 6.02
N ILE A 359 -19.62 8.10 6.36
CA ILE A 359 -19.93 7.65 7.72
C ILE A 359 -18.89 8.19 8.71
N ILE A 360 -17.60 8.10 8.39
CA ILE A 360 -16.53 8.59 9.26
C ILE A 360 -16.71 10.09 9.53
N SER A 361 -16.98 10.91 8.50
CA SER A 361 -17.17 12.37 8.68
C SER A 361 -18.37 12.73 9.56
N GLU A 362 -19.30 11.82 9.79
CA GLU A 362 -20.42 12.02 10.73
C GLU A 362 -20.14 11.45 12.13
N LEU A 363 -19.11 10.63 12.28
CA LEU A 363 -18.71 10.05 13.57
C LEU A 363 -17.73 10.95 14.34
N ILE A 364 -16.94 11.78 13.59
CA ILE A 364 -15.87 12.65 14.13
C ILE A 364 -16.21 14.12 14.03
#